data_067c49506abba863b8ddf10f1b581aaa
#
_entry.id   067c49506abba863b8ddf10f1b581aaa
#
_cell.length_a   1.000
_cell.length_b   1.000
_cell.length_c   1.000
_cell.angle_alpha   90.00
_cell.angle_beta   90.00
_cell.angle_gamma   90.00
#
_symmetry.space_group_name_H-M   'P 1'
#
loop_
_entity.id
_entity.type
_entity.pdbx_description
1 polymer ?
#
loop_
_entity_poly.entity_id
_entity_poly.type
_entity_poly.pdbx_seq_one_letter_code
_entity_poly.pdbx_strand_id
1 'polypeptide(L)'
;GVPVTGFTFALINASTGAAITSGTVTEKITQDGGTQANVSASAAHEGNGQWSINLTAAEMNADIVSLIFTHSSAVPAYITINTT
;
A
#
# COMPACT_ATOMS: atom_id res chain seq x y z
N GLY A 1 -13.34 -10.93 5.98
CA GLY A 1 -11.94 -10.84 5.65
C GLY A 1 -11.02 -11.22 6.79
N VAL A 2 -9.84 -11.58 6.43
CA VAL A 2 -8.77 -11.93 7.36
C VAL A 2 -7.76 -10.78 7.32
N PRO A 3 -7.32 -10.24 8.48
CA PRO A 3 -6.34 -9.16 8.47
C PRO A 3 -4.99 -9.66 7.93
N VAL A 4 -4.27 -8.75 7.27
CA VAL A 4 -2.92 -9.01 6.77
C VAL A 4 -1.94 -8.16 7.56
N THR A 5 -1.00 -8.81 8.25
CA THR A 5 0.04 -8.14 9.01
C THR A 5 1.35 -8.19 8.25
N GLY A 6 2.01 -7.05 8.10
CA GLY A 6 3.31 -6.98 7.42
C GLY A 6 3.22 -7.13 5.91
N PHE A 7 2.17 -6.63 5.28
CA PHE A 7 2.10 -6.58 3.83
C PHE A 7 3.17 -5.62 3.31
N THR A 8 4.06 -6.11 2.44
CA THR A 8 5.23 -5.35 1.99
C THR A 8 5.09 -4.87 0.55
N PHE A 9 5.68 -3.72 0.28
CA PHE A 9 5.73 -3.14 -1.06
C PHE A 9 7.01 -2.31 -1.17
N ALA A 10 7.39 -1.95 -2.40
CA ALA A 10 8.58 -1.15 -2.65
C ALA A 10 8.19 0.17 -3.31
N LEU A 11 8.93 1.23 -2.99
CA LEU A 11 8.78 2.54 -3.61
C LEU A 11 10.09 2.95 -4.28
N ILE A 12 9.99 3.49 -5.47
CA ILE A 12 11.12 3.87 -6.31
C ILE A 12 10.99 5.34 -6.68
N ASN A 13 12.09 6.09 -6.56
CA ASN A 13 12.13 7.51 -6.93
C ASN A 13 11.87 7.67 -8.41
N ALA A 14 10.91 8.53 -8.77
CA ALA A 14 10.47 8.74 -10.14
C ALA A 14 11.56 9.40 -11.01
N SER A 15 12.48 10.15 -10.40
CA SER A 15 13.53 10.87 -11.14
C SER A 15 14.81 10.06 -11.29
N THR A 16 15.19 9.28 -10.26
CA THR A 16 16.50 8.60 -10.22
C THR A 16 16.40 7.09 -10.30
N GLY A 17 15.23 6.49 -10.06
CA GLY A 17 15.09 5.05 -9.97
C GLY A 17 15.64 4.44 -8.69
N ALA A 18 16.11 5.25 -7.75
CA ALA A 18 16.64 4.76 -6.49
C ALA A 18 15.50 4.40 -5.52
N ALA A 19 15.79 3.53 -4.56
CA ALA A 19 14.80 3.15 -3.54
C ALA A 19 14.44 4.34 -2.65
N ILE A 20 13.15 4.48 -2.30
CA ILE A 20 12.68 5.48 -1.36
C ILE A 20 12.80 4.89 0.06
N THR A 21 13.52 5.59 0.93
CA THR A 21 13.82 5.12 2.28
C THR A 21 13.26 6.00 3.39
N SER A 22 12.63 7.12 3.03
CA SER A 22 12.11 8.07 4.02
C SER A 22 10.95 8.87 3.44
N GLY A 23 10.29 9.65 4.27
CA GLY A 23 9.17 10.50 3.88
C GLY A 23 7.82 9.89 4.26
N THR A 24 6.75 10.53 3.79
CA THR A 24 5.38 10.13 4.10
C THR A 24 4.75 9.44 2.91
N VAL A 25 4.20 8.26 3.14
CA VAL A 25 3.45 7.48 2.14
C VAL A 25 1.96 7.70 2.37
N THR A 26 1.23 7.95 1.28
CA THR A 26 -0.24 8.01 1.31
C THR A 26 -0.77 6.67 0.83
N GLU A 27 -1.62 6.04 1.65
CA GLU A 27 -2.18 4.71 1.37
C GLU A 27 -3.67 4.83 1.13
N LYS A 28 -4.13 4.33 0.00
CA LYS A 28 -5.54 4.30 -0.36
C LYS A 28 -5.97 2.88 -0.71
N ILE A 29 -7.23 2.59 -0.49
CA ILE A 29 -7.80 1.26 -0.73
C ILE A 29 -9.13 1.39 -1.47
N THR A 30 -9.38 0.47 -2.40
CA THR A 30 -10.66 0.32 -3.09
C THR A 30 -11.10 -1.13 -2.95
N GLN A 31 -12.33 -1.35 -2.49
CA GLN A 31 -12.88 -2.69 -2.29
C GLN A 31 -13.94 -2.97 -3.36
N ASP A 32 -13.74 -4.05 -4.13
CA ASP A 32 -14.67 -4.48 -5.21
C ASP A 32 -15.03 -3.36 -6.19
N GLY A 33 -14.06 -2.47 -6.49
CA GLY A 33 -14.30 -1.36 -7.40
C GLY A 33 -15.19 -0.25 -6.84
N GLY A 34 -15.38 -0.21 -5.53
CA GLY A 34 -16.18 0.81 -4.87
C GLY A 34 -15.45 2.15 -4.71
N THR A 35 -15.90 2.95 -3.75
CA THR A 35 -15.31 4.26 -3.49
C THR A 35 -13.96 4.11 -2.80
N GLN A 36 -12.96 4.83 -3.29
CA GLN A 36 -11.64 4.84 -2.67
C GLN A 36 -11.67 5.46 -1.28
N ALA A 37 -10.99 4.82 -0.34
CA ALA A 37 -10.89 5.28 1.05
C ALA A 37 -9.44 5.23 1.52
N ASN A 38 -9.18 5.80 2.69
CA ASN A 38 -7.86 5.72 3.31
C ASN A 38 -7.67 4.38 4.00
N VAL A 39 -6.45 3.83 3.91
CA VAL A 39 -6.07 2.69 4.75
C VAL A 39 -5.87 3.22 6.19
N SER A 40 -6.34 2.48 7.18
CA SER A 40 -6.32 2.94 8.57
C SER A 40 -4.92 2.97 9.17
N ALA A 41 -4.04 2.05 8.77
CA ALA A 41 -2.66 2.00 9.24
C ALA A 41 -1.76 2.88 8.38
N SER A 42 -0.58 3.23 8.92
CA SER A 42 0.46 3.94 8.17
C SER A 42 1.57 2.99 7.78
N ALA A 43 2.12 3.16 6.58
CA ALA A 43 3.24 2.36 6.11
C ALA A 43 4.53 2.76 6.86
N ALA A 44 5.39 1.78 7.10
CA ALA A 44 6.69 1.97 7.74
C ALA A 44 7.80 1.42 6.84
N HIS A 45 8.92 2.13 6.77
CA HIS A 45 10.08 1.68 6.01
C HIS A 45 10.80 0.56 6.78
N GLU A 46 10.99 -0.58 6.11
CA GLU A 46 11.61 -1.75 6.72
C GLU A 46 13.11 -1.88 6.39
N GLY A 47 13.54 -1.34 5.27
CA GLY A 47 14.95 -1.37 4.86
C GLY A 47 15.09 -1.41 3.34
N ASN A 48 16.09 -0.71 2.80
CA ASN A 48 16.44 -0.72 1.39
C ASN A 48 15.27 -0.41 0.44
N GLY A 49 14.35 0.46 0.87
CA GLY A 49 13.20 0.84 0.07
C GLY A 49 12.01 -0.10 0.18
N GLN A 50 12.09 -1.11 1.03
CA GLN A 50 10.96 -1.99 1.31
C GLN A 50 10.12 -1.41 2.45
N TRP A 51 8.83 -1.29 2.24
CA TRP A 51 7.89 -0.74 3.21
C TRP A 51 6.85 -1.79 3.59
N SER A 52 6.28 -1.66 4.76
CA SER A 52 5.21 -2.56 5.21
C SER A 52 4.03 -1.79 5.76
N ILE A 53 2.86 -2.42 5.68
CA ILE A 53 1.61 -1.87 6.21
C ILE A 53 0.73 -3.03 6.69
N ASN A 54 -0.10 -2.76 7.70
CA ASN A 54 -1.06 -3.74 8.20
C ASN A 54 -2.44 -3.40 7.63
N LEU A 55 -3.15 -4.41 7.17
CA LEU A 55 -4.50 -4.28 6.64
C LEU A 55 -5.47 -4.96 7.60
N THR A 56 -6.55 -4.27 7.95
CA THR A 56 -7.54 -4.80 8.90
C THR A 56 -8.44 -5.84 8.24
N ALA A 57 -9.14 -6.63 9.06
CA ALA A 57 -10.12 -7.58 8.55
C ALA A 57 -11.22 -6.89 7.75
N ALA A 58 -11.66 -5.71 8.18
CA ALA A 58 -12.66 -4.93 7.45
C ALA A 58 -12.15 -4.47 6.09
N GLU A 59 -10.88 -4.05 6.00
CA GLU A 59 -10.25 -3.65 4.75
C GLU A 59 -10.13 -4.81 3.77
N MET A 60 -9.92 -6.01 4.28
CA MET A 60 -9.80 -7.23 3.47
C MET A 60 -11.15 -7.92 3.22
N ASN A 61 -12.26 -7.34 3.69
CA ASN A 61 -13.59 -7.93 3.54
C ASN A 61 -14.20 -7.61 2.18
N ALA A 62 -13.56 -8.08 1.11
CA ALA A 62 -13.98 -7.89 -0.26
C ALA A 62 -13.34 -9.00 -1.10
N ASP A 63 -13.92 -9.29 -2.26
CA ASP A 63 -13.34 -10.28 -3.18
C ASP A 63 -12.09 -9.74 -3.87
N ILE A 64 -12.09 -8.45 -4.20
CA ILE A 64 -10.95 -7.77 -4.82
C ILE A 64 -10.63 -6.53 -4.00
N VAL A 65 -9.39 -6.45 -3.52
CA VAL A 65 -8.88 -5.32 -2.77
C VAL A 65 -7.75 -4.69 -3.59
N SER A 66 -7.93 -3.43 -3.97
CA SER A 66 -6.92 -2.69 -4.72
C SER A 66 -6.30 -1.63 -3.83
N LEU A 67 -4.98 -1.60 -3.81
CA LEU A 67 -4.20 -0.67 -3.00
C LEU A 67 -3.39 0.24 -3.90
N ILE A 68 -3.28 1.51 -3.50
CA ILE A 68 -2.34 2.44 -4.13
C ILE A 68 -1.52 3.11 -3.04
N PHE A 69 -0.21 3.13 -3.24
CA PHE A 69 0.73 3.78 -2.35
C PHE A 69 1.42 4.91 -3.11
N THR A 70 1.32 6.12 -2.59
CA THR A 70 1.89 7.30 -3.24
C THR A 70 2.86 8.01 -2.30
N HIS A 71 3.88 8.63 -2.90
CA HIS A 71 4.89 9.41 -2.20
C HIS A 71 5.28 10.56 -3.12
N SER A 72 5.59 11.72 -2.56
CA SER A 72 5.87 12.93 -3.35
C SER A 72 7.00 12.76 -4.37
N SER A 73 7.95 11.87 -4.11
CA SER A 73 9.10 11.62 -4.98
C SER A 73 9.07 10.26 -5.67
N ALA A 74 8.05 9.43 -5.42
CA ALA A 74 8.02 8.05 -5.90
C ALA A 74 7.05 7.88 -7.06
N VAL A 75 7.30 6.86 -7.88
CA VAL A 75 6.31 6.32 -8.81
C VAL A 75 5.24 5.63 -7.96
N PRO A 76 3.94 5.92 -8.18
CA PRO A 76 2.89 5.26 -7.41
C PRO A 76 2.94 3.74 -7.56
N ALA A 77 2.75 3.02 -6.47
CA ALA A 77 2.67 1.56 -6.47
C ALA A 77 1.22 1.13 -6.42
N TYR A 78 0.82 0.28 -7.36
CA TYR A 78 -0.54 -0.24 -7.46
C TYR A 78 -0.51 -1.73 -7.23
N ILE A 79 -1.32 -2.23 -6.30
CA ILE A 79 -1.36 -3.64 -5.96
C ILE A 79 -2.83 -4.07 -5.87
N THR A 80 -3.15 -5.19 -6.50
CA THR A 80 -4.48 -5.79 -6.43
C THR A 80 -4.38 -7.14 -5.77
N ILE A 81 -5.22 -7.36 -4.75
CA ILE A 81 -5.28 -8.62 -4.02
C ILE A 81 -6.63 -9.27 -4.31
N ASN A 82 -6.59 -10.49 -4.79
CA ASN A 82 -7.79 -11.31 -4.98
C ASN A 82 -7.91 -12.23 -3.76
N THR A 83 -9.01 -12.08 -2.99
CA THR A 83 -9.20 -12.81 -1.74
C THR A 83 -10.07 -14.06 -1.90
N THR A 84 -10.57 -14.34 -3.08
CA THR A 84 -11.41 -15.52 -3.35
C THR A 84 -10.67 -16.60 -4.09
#